data_116ac81c053f7b7a42bd5aa5b0bdb36b
#
_entry.id   116ac81c053f7b7a42bd5aa5b0bdb36b
#
_cell.length_a   1.000
_cell.length_b   1.000
_cell.length_c   1.000
_cell.angle_alpha   90.00
_cell.angle_beta   90.00
_cell.angle_gamma   90.00
#
_symmetry.space_group_name_H-M   'P 1'
#
loop_
_entity.id
_entity.type
_entity.pdbx_description
1 polymer ?
#
loop_
_entity_poly.entity_id
_entity_poly.type
_entity_poly.pdbx_seq_one_letter_code
_entity_poly.pdbx_strand_id
1 'polypeptide(L)'
;MSPSSTSIFSPSRRSQQVKTEVFGKQPLPHDHANHLCAYHEADEATVAKAIDGALAAKAEWESMPWNDRAAIFLKAADLVSGKYRYKLMAATILGQGKNVWQAEIDAAAEVCFLCWAFGVEMTKLIMRNS
;
A
#
# COMPACT_ATOMS: atom_id res chain seq x y z
N MET A 1 -18.09 -34.04 0.11
CA MET A 1 -17.39 -33.34 -0.98
C MET A 1 -17.11 -31.92 -0.48
N SER A 2 -15.90 -31.68 -0.02
CA SER A 2 -15.49 -30.35 0.48
C SER A 2 -15.09 -29.46 -0.69
N PRO A 3 -15.51 -28.18 -0.75
CA PRO A 3 -15.04 -27.28 -1.78
C PRO A 3 -13.58 -26.93 -1.49
N SER A 4 -12.70 -27.21 -2.45
CA SER A 4 -11.30 -26.80 -2.44
C SER A 4 -11.22 -25.27 -2.39
N SER A 5 -10.64 -24.73 -1.33
CA SER A 5 -10.29 -23.32 -1.22
C SER A 5 -9.23 -22.98 -2.28
N THR A 6 -9.66 -22.48 -3.41
CA THR A 6 -8.77 -21.93 -4.43
C THR A 6 -8.17 -20.63 -3.87
N SER A 7 -6.89 -20.67 -3.52
CA SER A 7 -6.13 -19.48 -3.10
C SER A 7 -6.14 -18.45 -4.24
N ILE A 8 -6.87 -17.36 -4.06
CA ILE A 8 -7.03 -16.27 -5.02
C ILE A 8 -5.72 -15.48 -5.20
N PHE A 9 -4.78 -15.63 -4.29
CA PHE A 9 -3.45 -15.06 -4.40
C PHE A 9 -2.43 -16.06 -4.93
N SER A 10 -2.36 -16.19 -6.25
CA SER A 10 -1.22 -16.86 -6.88
C SER A 10 0.06 -16.07 -6.61
N PRO A 11 1.14 -16.71 -6.06
CA PRO A 11 2.42 -16.04 -5.81
C PRO A 11 3.13 -15.54 -7.07
N SER A 12 2.61 -15.84 -8.25
CA SER A 12 3.23 -15.50 -9.55
C SER A 12 3.01 -14.06 -10.01
N ARG A 13 2.15 -13.28 -9.34
CA ARG A 13 2.02 -11.83 -9.57
C ARG A 13 2.82 -11.01 -8.55
N ARG A 14 4.06 -11.41 -8.26
CA ARG A 14 5.01 -10.44 -7.72
C ARG A 14 5.10 -9.31 -8.74
N SER A 15 4.78 -8.09 -8.31
CA SER A 15 5.05 -6.89 -9.10
C SER A 15 6.45 -7.01 -9.67
N GLN A 16 6.56 -7.15 -10.98
CA GLN A 16 7.86 -7.14 -11.63
C GLN A 16 8.50 -5.81 -11.25
N GLN A 17 9.64 -5.86 -10.57
CA GLN A 17 10.39 -4.64 -10.32
C GLN A 17 10.75 -4.06 -11.67
N VAL A 18 10.11 -2.94 -12.00
CA VAL A 18 10.43 -2.20 -13.20
C VAL A 18 11.82 -1.61 -13.01
N LYS A 19 12.78 -2.08 -13.79
CA LYS A 19 14.12 -1.55 -13.82
C LYS A 19 14.21 -0.60 -15.00
N THR A 20 14.33 0.68 -14.72
CA THR A 20 14.66 1.72 -15.72
C THR A 20 16.14 2.09 -15.58
N GLU A 21 16.71 2.73 -16.60
CA GLU A 21 18.10 3.20 -16.56
C GLU A 21 18.24 4.52 -15.78
N VAL A 22 17.12 5.21 -15.52
CA VAL A 22 17.11 6.49 -14.83
C VAL A 22 16.84 6.27 -13.34
N PHE A 23 17.73 6.82 -12.51
CA PHE A 23 17.66 6.70 -11.06
C PHE A 23 17.49 8.06 -10.40
N GLY A 24 16.45 8.18 -9.58
CA GLY A 24 16.31 9.24 -8.60
C GLY A 24 16.98 8.87 -7.28
N LYS A 25 17.38 9.86 -6.51
CA LYS A 25 17.91 9.70 -5.15
C LYS A 25 17.07 10.52 -4.18
N GLN A 26 16.71 9.91 -3.07
CA GLN A 26 16.03 10.60 -1.98
C GLN A 26 17.07 11.11 -0.99
N PRO A 27 17.42 12.42 -0.99
CA PRO A 27 18.32 12.97 0.01
C PRO A 27 17.65 13.02 1.38
N LEU A 28 18.45 12.97 2.43
CA LEU A 28 17.96 13.24 3.78
C LEU A 28 17.70 14.76 3.94
N PRO A 29 16.55 15.22 4.44
CA PRO A 29 16.23 16.63 4.57
C PRO A 29 17.21 17.43 5.45
N HIS A 30 17.84 16.80 6.41
CA HIS A 30 18.79 17.40 7.35
C HIS A 30 20.27 17.18 6.96
N ASP A 31 20.51 16.33 5.95
CA ASP A 31 21.86 16.01 5.48
C ASP A 31 21.82 15.61 4.00
N HIS A 32 21.89 16.59 3.11
CA HIS A 32 21.79 16.40 1.66
C HIS A 32 22.99 15.66 1.05
N ALA A 33 24.08 15.49 1.81
CA ALA A 33 25.22 14.69 1.36
C ALA A 33 24.90 13.18 1.39
N ASN A 34 23.99 12.77 2.26
CA ASN A 34 23.55 11.39 2.40
C ASN A 34 22.15 11.16 1.80
N HIS A 35 21.93 9.96 1.30
CA HIS A 35 20.69 9.56 0.63
C HIS A 35 20.05 8.39 1.38
N LEU A 36 18.74 8.47 1.57
CA LEU A 36 17.96 7.39 2.19
C LEU A 36 17.87 6.17 1.28
N CYS A 37 17.63 6.40 0.01
CA CYS A 37 17.54 5.35 -1.00
C CYS A 37 17.77 5.90 -2.41
N ALA A 38 18.02 4.99 -3.35
CA ALA A 38 17.90 5.25 -4.77
C ALA A 38 16.68 4.49 -5.31
N TYR A 39 15.98 5.06 -6.26
CA TYR A 39 14.80 4.48 -6.86
C TYR A 39 14.83 4.62 -8.38
N HIS A 40 14.18 3.69 -9.08
CA HIS A 40 13.99 3.80 -10.52
C HIS A 40 12.90 4.80 -10.84
N GLU A 41 13.17 5.74 -11.73
CA GLU A 41 12.15 6.65 -12.25
C GLU A 41 11.38 5.98 -13.38
N ALA A 42 10.04 6.10 -13.33
CA ALA A 42 9.18 5.55 -14.37
C ALA A 42 9.18 6.45 -15.59
N ASP A 43 9.35 5.87 -16.76
CA ASP A 43 9.11 6.53 -18.04
C ASP A 43 7.61 6.48 -18.42
N GLU A 44 7.23 7.19 -19.47
CA GLU A 44 5.84 7.25 -19.95
C GLU A 44 5.30 5.85 -20.29
N ALA A 45 6.12 5.01 -20.91
CA ALA A 45 5.73 3.65 -21.27
C ALA A 45 5.45 2.77 -20.04
N THR A 46 6.22 2.96 -18.97
CA THR A 46 6.02 2.27 -17.68
C THR A 46 4.72 2.75 -17.00
N VAL A 47 4.45 4.05 -17.05
CA VAL A 47 3.19 4.61 -16.50
C VAL A 47 2.00 4.09 -17.29
N ALA A 48 2.06 4.09 -18.63
CA ALA A 48 0.99 3.54 -19.46
C ALA A 48 0.70 2.06 -19.14
N LYS A 49 1.75 1.23 -19.03
CA LYS A 49 1.61 -0.18 -18.61
C LYS A 49 0.97 -0.35 -17.23
N ALA A 50 1.29 0.55 -16.29
CA ALA A 50 0.68 0.50 -14.96
C ALA A 50 -0.82 0.81 -15.00
N ILE A 51 -1.21 1.80 -15.82
CA ILE A 51 -2.62 2.15 -16.05
C ILE A 51 -3.36 0.98 -16.71
N ASP A 52 -2.81 0.43 -17.78
CA ASP A 52 -3.40 -0.71 -18.49
C ASP A 52 -3.56 -1.93 -17.56
N GLY A 53 -2.55 -2.19 -16.73
CA GLY A 53 -2.60 -3.25 -15.73
C GLY A 53 -3.69 -3.03 -14.68
N ALA A 54 -3.88 -1.80 -14.23
CA ALA A 54 -4.95 -1.45 -13.28
C ALA A 54 -6.34 -1.61 -13.93
N LEU A 55 -6.50 -1.16 -15.17
CA LEU A 55 -7.75 -1.31 -15.93
C LEU A 55 -8.08 -2.79 -16.20
N ALA A 56 -7.09 -3.60 -16.54
CA ALA A 56 -7.28 -5.02 -16.73
C ALA A 56 -7.70 -5.76 -15.44
N ALA A 57 -7.20 -5.33 -14.27
CA ALA A 57 -7.56 -5.91 -12.98
C ALA A 57 -8.92 -5.43 -12.45
N LYS A 58 -9.48 -4.34 -13.00
CA LYS A 58 -10.67 -3.67 -12.48
C LYS A 58 -11.87 -4.61 -12.39
N ALA A 59 -12.17 -5.35 -13.44
CA ALA A 59 -13.36 -6.21 -13.49
C ALA A 59 -13.29 -7.34 -12.44
N GLU A 60 -12.11 -7.97 -12.26
CA GLU A 60 -11.88 -8.99 -11.24
C GLU A 60 -12.05 -8.39 -9.84
N TRP A 61 -11.47 -7.21 -9.59
CA TRP A 61 -11.59 -6.51 -8.32
C TRP A 61 -13.05 -6.12 -8.00
N GLU A 62 -13.79 -5.61 -8.98
CA GLU A 62 -15.19 -5.21 -8.80
C GLU A 62 -16.12 -6.40 -8.54
N SER A 63 -15.83 -7.56 -9.14
CA SER A 63 -16.61 -8.79 -8.93
C SER A 63 -16.32 -9.48 -7.59
N MET A 64 -15.22 -9.13 -6.93
CA MET A 64 -14.85 -9.69 -5.63
C MET A 64 -15.90 -9.29 -4.57
N PRO A 65 -16.36 -10.24 -3.72
CA PRO A 65 -17.25 -9.91 -2.61
C PRO A 65 -16.69 -8.81 -1.74
N TRP A 66 -17.56 -7.91 -1.28
CA TRP A 66 -17.14 -6.76 -0.48
C TRP A 66 -16.32 -7.16 0.76
N ASN A 67 -16.77 -8.18 1.47
CA ASN A 67 -16.09 -8.65 2.68
C ASN A 67 -14.63 -9.08 2.40
N ASP A 68 -14.37 -9.68 1.25
CA ASP A 68 -13.03 -10.10 0.87
C ASP A 68 -12.15 -8.88 0.54
N ARG A 69 -12.71 -7.87 -0.12
CA ARG A 69 -12.01 -6.60 -0.34
C ARG A 69 -11.72 -5.86 0.96
N ALA A 70 -12.71 -5.77 1.86
CA ALA A 70 -12.55 -5.14 3.16
C ALA A 70 -11.50 -5.85 4.03
N ALA A 71 -11.44 -7.19 3.98
CA ALA A 71 -10.46 -7.98 4.72
C ALA A 71 -9.00 -7.62 4.35
N ILE A 72 -8.74 -7.22 3.11
CA ILE A 72 -7.42 -6.79 2.66
C ILE A 72 -7.01 -5.50 3.40
N PHE A 73 -7.91 -4.53 3.52
CA PHE A 73 -7.64 -3.26 4.22
C PHE A 73 -7.50 -3.47 5.73
N LEU A 74 -8.34 -4.30 6.34
CA LEU A 74 -8.21 -4.64 7.75
C LEU A 74 -6.88 -5.34 8.04
N LYS A 75 -6.44 -6.23 7.15
CA LYS A 75 -5.12 -6.85 7.27
C LYS A 75 -3.98 -5.84 7.10
N ALA A 76 -4.14 -4.86 6.22
CA ALA A 76 -3.17 -3.76 6.09
C ALA A 76 -3.11 -2.95 7.39
N ALA A 77 -4.24 -2.62 8.01
CA ALA A 77 -4.30 -1.92 9.29
C ALA A 77 -3.54 -2.69 10.40
N ASP A 78 -3.73 -4.01 10.51
CA ASP A 78 -3.00 -4.86 11.45
C ASP A 78 -1.48 -4.81 11.22
N LEU A 79 -1.06 -4.87 9.97
CA LEU A 79 0.36 -4.85 9.62
C LEU A 79 1.00 -3.48 9.90
N VAL A 80 0.28 -2.40 9.62
CA VAL A 80 0.75 -1.02 9.88
C VAL A 80 0.78 -0.74 11.38
N SER A 81 -0.26 -1.09 12.12
CA SER A 81 -0.31 -0.86 13.58
C SER A 81 0.66 -1.72 14.37
N GLY A 82 1.05 -2.87 13.85
CA GLY A 82 1.94 -3.84 14.49
C GLY A 82 3.31 -3.96 13.82
N LYS A 83 3.45 -4.96 12.96
CA LYS A 83 4.74 -5.41 12.39
C LYS A 83 5.55 -4.30 11.71
N TYR A 84 4.92 -3.41 10.98
CA TYR A 84 5.60 -2.39 10.18
C TYR A 84 5.58 -0.99 10.79
N ARG A 85 4.94 -0.80 11.95
CA ARG A 85 4.77 0.50 12.60
C ARG A 85 6.07 1.29 12.68
N TYR A 86 7.04 0.78 13.39
CA TYR A 86 8.32 1.49 13.61
C TYR A 86 9.14 1.65 12.35
N LYS A 87 9.01 0.73 11.39
CA LYS A 87 9.70 0.86 10.10
C LYS A 87 9.13 2.02 9.27
N LEU A 88 7.82 2.19 9.27
CA LEU A 88 7.15 3.30 8.58
C LEU A 88 7.48 4.62 9.26
N MET A 89 7.43 4.67 10.60
CA MET A 89 7.83 5.85 11.36
C MET A 89 9.27 6.26 11.07
N ALA A 90 10.20 5.31 11.09
CA ALA A 90 11.62 5.59 10.80
C ALA A 90 11.81 6.12 9.37
N ALA A 91 11.12 5.56 8.39
CA ALA A 91 11.15 6.05 7.01
C ALA A 91 10.61 7.48 6.89
N THR A 92 9.55 7.82 7.64
CA THR A 92 8.96 9.16 7.68
C THR A 92 9.89 10.16 8.37
N ILE A 93 10.51 9.79 9.49
CA ILE A 93 11.49 10.62 10.19
C ILE A 93 12.66 10.95 9.27
N LEU A 94 13.27 9.93 8.67
CA LEU A 94 14.45 10.10 7.84
C LEU A 94 14.15 10.74 6.48
N GLY A 95 13.04 10.40 5.86
CA GLY A 95 12.70 10.88 4.51
C GLY A 95 12.03 12.25 4.47
N GLN A 96 11.37 12.66 5.56
CA GLN A 96 10.62 13.92 5.64
C GLN A 96 11.14 14.89 6.73
N GLY A 97 12.14 14.49 7.49
CA GLY A 97 12.69 15.32 8.58
C GLY A 97 11.72 15.54 9.73
N LYS A 98 10.78 14.63 9.94
CA LYS A 98 9.77 14.70 11.00
C LYS A 98 10.31 14.18 12.32
N ASN A 99 9.77 14.66 13.44
CA ASN A 99 10.05 14.10 14.75
C ASN A 99 9.21 12.84 14.99
N VAL A 100 9.48 12.12 16.09
CA VAL A 100 8.81 10.85 16.42
C VAL A 100 7.30 11.00 16.53
N TRP A 101 6.83 12.10 17.16
CA TRP A 101 5.40 12.36 17.33
C TRP A 101 4.68 12.58 15.99
N GLN A 102 5.26 13.38 15.11
CA GLN A 102 4.73 13.61 13.77
C GLN A 102 4.72 12.31 12.94
N ALA A 103 5.78 11.52 13.01
CA ALA A 103 5.86 10.27 12.31
C ALA A 103 4.85 9.24 12.82
N GLU A 104 4.56 9.23 14.12
CA GLU A 104 3.51 8.40 14.72
C GLU A 104 2.15 8.75 14.15
N ILE A 105 1.80 10.04 14.08
CA ILE A 105 0.52 10.49 13.55
C ILE A 105 0.40 10.13 12.06
N ASP A 106 1.34 10.58 11.25
CA ASP A 106 1.23 10.53 9.78
C ASP A 106 1.41 9.11 9.22
N ALA A 107 2.40 8.38 9.74
CA ALA A 107 2.80 7.11 9.12
C ALA A 107 2.11 5.88 9.72
N ALA A 108 1.70 5.96 10.97
CA ALA A 108 1.13 4.80 11.65
C ALA A 108 -0.34 5.01 11.99
N ALA A 109 -0.68 6.10 12.70
CA ALA A 109 -2.05 6.31 13.16
C ALA A 109 -3.02 6.61 12.02
N GLU A 110 -2.69 7.54 11.12
CA GLU A 110 -3.58 7.92 10.00
C GLU A 110 -3.77 6.77 9.01
N VAL A 111 -2.69 6.12 8.59
CA VAL A 111 -2.77 5.00 7.63
C VAL A 111 -3.56 3.83 8.24
N CYS A 112 -3.32 3.51 9.51
CA CYS A 112 -4.06 2.48 10.22
C CYS A 112 -5.55 2.82 10.31
N PHE A 113 -5.87 4.07 10.69
CA PHE A 113 -7.25 4.55 10.79
C PHE A 113 -7.98 4.51 9.44
N LEU A 114 -7.34 4.98 8.36
CA LEU A 114 -7.92 4.96 7.02
C LEU A 114 -8.20 3.54 6.55
N CYS A 115 -7.26 2.61 6.73
CA CYS A 115 -7.46 1.21 6.38
C CYS A 115 -8.60 0.57 7.19
N TRP A 116 -8.66 0.85 8.49
CA TRP A 116 -9.72 0.35 9.37
C TRP A 116 -11.07 0.96 9.01
N ALA A 117 -11.16 2.29 8.85
CA ALA A 117 -12.38 2.99 8.49
C ALA A 117 -12.95 2.51 7.15
N PHE A 118 -12.08 2.32 6.14
CA PHE A 118 -12.50 1.79 4.85
C PHE A 118 -13.06 0.37 4.97
N GLY A 119 -12.44 -0.50 5.76
CA GLY A 119 -12.90 -1.86 5.98
C GLY A 119 -14.22 -1.94 6.76
N VAL A 120 -14.41 -1.11 7.78
CA VAL A 120 -15.55 -1.20 8.70
C VAL A 120 -16.72 -0.34 8.26
N GLU A 121 -16.50 0.93 7.98
CA GLU A 121 -17.60 1.86 7.67
C GLU A 121 -18.29 1.54 6.35
N MET A 122 -17.52 1.16 5.33
CA MET A 122 -18.11 0.74 4.07
C MET A 122 -18.92 -0.55 4.21
N THR A 123 -18.52 -1.48 5.09
CA THR A 123 -19.29 -2.69 5.38
C THR A 123 -20.65 -2.32 6.00
N LYS A 124 -20.66 -1.38 6.96
CA LYS A 124 -21.92 -0.90 7.59
C LYS A 124 -22.84 -0.22 6.60
N LEU A 125 -22.32 0.60 5.68
CA LEU A 125 -23.12 1.28 4.66
C LEU A 125 -23.82 0.28 3.74
N ILE A 126 -23.16 -0.79 3.34
CA ILE A 126 -23.75 -1.84 2.50
C ILE A 126 -24.83 -2.59 3.25
N MET A 127 -24.60 -2.98 4.50
CA MET A 127 -25.60 -3.69 5.31
C MET A 127 -26.85 -2.85 5.60
N ARG A 128 -26.75 -1.51 5.60
CA ARG A 128 -27.91 -0.62 5.82
C ARG A 128 -28.76 -0.44 4.57
N ASN A 129 -28.22 -0.74 3.39
CA ASN A 129 -28.89 -0.58 2.09
C ASN A 129 -29.32 -1.92 1.47
N SER A 130 -29.12 -3.03 2.17
CA SER A 130 -29.58 -4.38 1.83
C SER A 130 -30.82 -4.76 2.61
#